data_2a02be02896eae7ff7ba07e75af525d4
#
_entry.id   2a02be02896eae7ff7ba07e75af525d4
#
_cell.length_a   1.000
_cell.length_b   1.000
_cell.length_c   1.000
_cell.angle_alpha   90.00
_cell.angle_beta   90.00
_cell.angle_gamma   90.00
#
_symmetry.space_group_name_H-M   'P 1'
#
loop_
_entity.id
_entity.type
_entity.pdbx_description
1 polymer ?
#
loop_
_entity_poly.entity_id
_entity_poly.type
_entity_poly.pdbx_seq_one_letter_code
_entity_poly.pdbx_strand_id
1 'polypeptide(L)'
;MPPEYEAAHSRRVERKIIMANREIPYKIYLEENELPRQWYNVRADMKNKPAPLLNPATHQPCTLEELSHVFCTELAKQELDDTTPYIDIPQEIIDFYKMYRPAPLVRAYCLEKALGTPAKIYYKFEGNNTSGSHKLNSAIAQAYYAKKQGLKGVTTETGAGQWGTALSMACAYLGLDCKVFMVKCSYEQKPFRREVMRTYGANVAPSPSMETEVGKKINAEFPGTTGSLGCAISEAVECATTHEGYRYVLGSVLSQVLLHQTVIGLETKTACEKYGIKPDMIIGCAGGGSNLGGLISPFMGEKLRGEADYEFIAVEPASCPSLTRGVYAYDFCDTGAVCPLAKMYTLGSTFIPSAN
;
A
#
# COMPACT_ATOMS: atom_id res chain seq x y z
N MET A 1 -21.48 -10.48 -42.09
CA MET A 1 -20.41 -10.18 -41.13
C MET A 1 -19.08 -10.64 -41.74
N PRO A 2 -17.97 -9.94 -41.58
CA PRO A 2 -16.69 -10.38 -42.14
C PRO A 2 -16.24 -11.70 -41.49
N PRO A 3 -15.62 -12.62 -42.24
CA PRO A 3 -15.16 -13.92 -41.73
C PRO A 3 -14.22 -13.84 -40.51
N GLU A 4 -13.51 -12.75 -40.38
CA GLU A 4 -12.63 -12.48 -39.22
C GLU A 4 -13.39 -12.29 -37.90
N TYR A 5 -14.64 -11.81 -37.96
CA TYR A 5 -15.47 -11.59 -36.78
C TYR A 5 -16.05 -12.94 -36.24
N GLU A 6 -16.39 -13.86 -37.14
CA GLU A 6 -16.83 -15.21 -36.75
C GLU A 6 -15.69 -16.04 -36.19
N ALA A 7 -14.50 -15.93 -36.76
CA ALA A 7 -13.30 -16.63 -36.27
C ALA A 7 -12.86 -16.08 -34.87
N ALA A 8 -12.98 -14.78 -34.63
CA ALA A 8 -12.67 -14.18 -33.33
C ALA A 8 -13.73 -14.56 -32.28
N HIS A 9 -15.00 -14.60 -32.66
CA HIS A 9 -16.10 -15.02 -31.79
C HIS A 9 -16.00 -16.51 -31.45
N SER A 10 -15.74 -17.38 -32.43
CA SER A 10 -15.53 -18.81 -32.23
C SER A 10 -14.34 -19.10 -31.31
N ARG A 11 -13.20 -18.44 -31.50
CA ARG A 11 -12.02 -18.57 -30.63
C ARG A 11 -12.31 -18.08 -29.18
N ARG A 12 -13.17 -17.08 -29.03
CA ARG A 12 -13.59 -16.56 -27.72
C ARG A 12 -14.55 -17.53 -27.02
N VAL A 13 -15.44 -18.19 -27.76
CA VAL A 13 -16.36 -19.22 -27.27
C VAL A 13 -15.59 -20.49 -26.91
N GLU A 14 -14.67 -20.96 -27.79
CA GLU A 14 -13.81 -22.12 -27.51
C GLU A 14 -12.93 -21.90 -26.29
N ARG A 15 -12.30 -20.70 -26.15
CA ARG A 15 -11.54 -20.34 -24.93
C ARG A 15 -12.44 -20.36 -23.69
N LYS A 16 -13.68 -19.88 -23.75
CA LYS A 16 -14.63 -19.97 -22.63
C LYS A 16 -15.02 -21.41 -22.28
N ILE A 17 -15.20 -22.27 -23.27
CA ILE A 17 -15.54 -23.68 -23.06
C ILE A 17 -14.35 -24.47 -22.49
N ILE A 18 -13.14 -24.20 -22.98
CA ILE A 18 -11.91 -24.82 -22.45
C ILE A 18 -11.63 -24.35 -21.02
N MET A 19 -11.97 -23.10 -20.68
CA MET A 19 -11.84 -22.57 -19.32
C MET A 19 -12.91 -23.15 -18.36
N ALA A 20 -14.13 -23.42 -18.83
CA ALA A 20 -15.22 -23.94 -18.00
C ALA A 20 -15.00 -25.38 -17.46
N ASN A 21 -14.06 -26.14 -18.05
CA ASN A 21 -13.75 -27.52 -17.67
C ASN A 21 -12.40 -27.70 -16.95
N ARG A 22 -11.70 -26.60 -16.58
CA ARG A 22 -10.48 -26.70 -15.79
C ARG A 22 -10.82 -26.96 -14.33
N GLU A 23 -10.31 -28.05 -13.78
CA GLU A 23 -10.33 -28.26 -12.33
C GLU A 23 -9.57 -27.11 -11.64
N ILE A 24 -10.20 -26.48 -10.65
CA ILE A 24 -9.59 -25.33 -9.93
C ILE A 24 -8.49 -25.89 -9.02
N PRO A 25 -7.21 -25.54 -9.25
CA PRO A 25 -6.13 -26.04 -8.42
C PRO A 25 -6.18 -25.42 -7.01
N TYR A 26 -5.60 -26.11 -6.02
CA TYR A 26 -5.51 -25.61 -4.65
C TYR A 26 -4.81 -24.25 -4.59
N LYS A 27 -3.74 -24.08 -5.36
CA LYS A 27 -3.01 -22.82 -5.53
C LYS A 27 -3.08 -22.41 -7.00
N ILE A 28 -3.68 -21.28 -7.26
CA ILE A 28 -3.74 -20.68 -8.58
C ILE A 28 -2.54 -19.76 -8.74
N TYR A 29 -1.67 -20.08 -9.69
CA TYR A 29 -0.60 -19.23 -10.17
C TYR A 29 -0.94 -18.70 -11.55
N LEU A 30 -0.63 -17.43 -11.76
CA LEU A 30 -0.60 -16.82 -13.09
C LEU A 30 0.80 -17.03 -13.72
N GLU A 31 0.86 -16.92 -15.03
CA GLU A 31 2.14 -16.90 -15.76
C GLU A 31 2.77 -15.51 -15.71
N GLU A 32 4.09 -15.38 -15.97
CA GLU A 32 4.76 -14.06 -15.97
C GLU A 32 4.16 -13.07 -16.97
N ASN A 33 3.67 -13.56 -18.11
CA ASN A 33 3.02 -12.72 -19.12
C ASN A 33 1.61 -12.24 -18.73
N GLU A 34 1.06 -12.78 -17.64
CA GLU A 34 -0.21 -12.37 -17.03
C GLU A 34 -0.01 -11.35 -15.90
N LEU A 35 1.24 -10.96 -15.60
CA LEU A 35 1.52 -9.86 -14.69
C LEU A 35 0.90 -8.56 -15.18
N PRO A 36 0.25 -7.77 -14.31
CA PRO A 36 -0.25 -6.44 -14.66
C PRO A 36 0.88 -5.54 -15.18
N ARG A 37 0.61 -4.86 -16.28
CA ARG A 37 1.53 -3.87 -16.88
C ARG A 37 1.18 -2.44 -16.53
N GLN A 38 0.03 -2.25 -15.90
CA GLN A 38 -0.49 -0.96 -15.45
C GLN A 38 -1.05 -1.09 -14.06
N TRP A 39 -0.89 -0.06 -13.25
CA TRP A 39 -1.67 0.12 -12.03
C TRP A 39 -3.04 0.69 -12.37
N TYR A 40 -4.04 0.37 -11.57
CA TYR A 40 -5.40 0.87 -11.74
C TYR A 40 -5.75 1.94 -10.71
N ASN A 41 -6.08 3.12 -11.19
CA ASN A 41 -6.49 4.25 -10.36
C ASN A 41 -8.01 4.31 -10.26
N VAL A 42 -8.58 3.69 -9.24
CA VAL A 42 -10.02 3.65 -9.00
C VAL A 42 -10.66 5.04 -8.86
N ARG A 43 -9.87 6.08 -8.51
CA ARG A 43 -10.37 7.44 -8.41
C ARG A 43 -10.90 7.98 -9.73
N ALA A 44 -10.36 7.50 -10.85
CA ALA A 44 -10.86 7.89 -12.17
C ALA A 44 -12.34 7.51 -12.39
N ASP A 45 -12.81 6.41 -11.80
CA ASP A 45 -14.19 5.94 -11.89
C ASP A 45 -15.12 6.52 -10.80
N MET A 46 -14.58 7.22 -9.80
CA MET A 46 -15.38 7.83 -8.74
C MET A 46 -16.12 9.08 -9.23
N LYS A 47 -17.44 9.13 -9.02
CA LYS A 47 -18.26 10.33 -9.24
C LYS A 47 -17.91 11.44 -8.23
N ASN A 48 -17.76 11.05 -6.97
CA ASN A 48 -17.34 11.93 -5.89
C ASN A 48 -15.86 11.69 -5.63
N LYS A 49 -15.01 12.59 -6.11
CA LYS A 49 -13.56 12.49 -5.91
C LYS A 49 -13.21 12.64 -4.43
N PRO A 50 -12.14 11.99 -3.94
CA PRO A 50 -11.62 12.25 -2.60
C PRO A 50 -11.26 13.72 -2.42
N ALA A 51 -11.44 14.22 -1.20
CA ALA A 51 -11.05 15.60 -0.89
C ALA A 51 -9.51 15.74 -0.99
N PRO A 52 -8.99 16.89 -1.48
CA PRO A 52 -7.55 17.09 -1.67
C PRO A 52 -6.80 17.16 -0.34
N LEU A 53 -5.49 16.89 -0.38
CA LEU A 53 -4.60 17.23 0.72
C LEU A 53 -4.53 18.75 0.87
N LEU A 54 -4.53 19.26 2.10
CA LEU A 54 -4.44 20.68 2.37
C LEU A 54 -3.08 21.04 2.99
N ASN A 55 -2.55 22.19 2.58
CA ASN A 55 -1.42 22.81 3.23
C ASN A 55 -1.85 23.25 4.64
N PRO A 56 -1.15 22.85 5.71
CA PRO A 56 -1.56 23.12 7.08
C PRO A 56 -1.53 24.62 7.45
N ALA A 57 -0.70 25.42 6.77
CA ALA A 57 -0.58 26.85 7.05
C ALA A 57 -1.65 27.68 6.35
N THR A 58 -2.03 27.30 5.11
CA THR A 58 -2.96 28.08 4.28
C THR A 58 -4.37 27.50 4.22
N HIS A 59 -4.53 26.22 4.59
CA HIS A 59 -5.76 25.43 4.41
C HIS A 59 -6.26 25.37 2.96
N GLN A 60 -5.37 25.63 2.00
CA GLN A 60 -5.65 25.47 0.57
C GLN A 60 -5.18 24.11 0.07
N PRO A 61 -5.75 23.58 -1.03
CA PRO A 61 -5.25 22.36 -1.65
C PRO A 61 -3.75 22.46 -1.96
N CYS A 62 -3.01 21.43 -1.57
CA CYS A 62 -1.58 21.34 -1.84
C CYS A 62 -1.31 21.34 -3.34
N THR A 63 -0.33 22.12 -3.75
CA THR A 63 0.20 22.12 -5.12
C THR A 63 1.20 20.99 -5.33
N LEU A 64 1.50 20.69 -6.59
CA LEU A 64 2.57 19.74 -6.95
C LEU A 64 3.93 20.17 -6.37
N GLU A 65 4.22 21.46 -6.39
CA GLU A 65 5.47 22.01 -5.85
C GLU A 65 5.57 21.74 -4.34
N GLU A 66 4.54 22.08 -3.57
CA GLU A 66 4.49 21.85 -2.12
C GLU A 66 4.67 20.37 -1.77
N LEU A 67 3.95 19.48 -2.46
CA LEU A 67 4.09 18.04 -2.22
C LEU A 67 5.48 17.51 -2.62
N SER A 68 6.11 18.08 -3.65
CA SER A 68 7.45 17.67 -4.10
C SER A 68 8.57 18.07 -3.13
N HIS A 69 8.32 18.95 -2.17
CA HIS A 69 9.25 19.21 -1.07
C HIS A 69 9.32 18.02 -0.09
N VAL A 70 8.23 17.29 0.08
CA VAL A 70 8.14 16.14 1.00
C VAL A 70 8.34 14.83 0.27
N PHE A 71 7.68 14.62 -0.87
CA PHE A 71 7.67 13.39 -1.65
C PHE A 71 8.50 13.50 -2.93
N CYS A 72 8.84 12.38 -3.56
CA CYS A 72 9.34 12.39 -4.92
C CYS A 72 8.31 13.02 -5.85
N THR A 73 8.75 13.82 -6.80
CA THR A 73 7.86 14.57 -7.72
C THR A 73 6.88 13.66 -8.47
N GLU A 74 7.33 12.50 -8.94
CA GLU A 74 6.44 11.57 -9.64
C GLU A 74 5.38 10.96 -8.71
N LEU A 75 5.73 10.69 -7.45
CA LEU A 75 4.76 10.22 -6.45
C LEU A 75 3.74 11.32 -6.11
N ALA A 76 4.17 12.57 -6.05
CA ALA A 76 3.28 13.72 -5.86
C ALA A 76 2.30 13.89 -7.04
N LYS A 77 2.75 13.68 -8.29
CA LYS A 77 1.87 13.66 -9.46
C LYS A 77 0.83 12.54 -9.38
N GLN A 78 1.26 11.32 -9.02
CA GLN A 78 0.35 10.19 -8.86
C GLN A 78 -0.66 10.41 -7.72
N GLU A 79 -0.26 11.11 -6.65
CA GLU A 79 -1.18 11.49 -5.56
C GLU A 79 -2.25 12.46 -6.04
N LEU A 80 -1.89 13.42 -6.88
CA LEU A 80 -2.81 14.43 -7.40
C LEU A 80 -3.66 13.95 -8.58
N ASP A 81 -3.24 12.90 -9.30
CA ASP A 81 -3.98 12.38 -10.46
C ASP A 81 -5.19 11.54 -10.04
N ASP A 82 -6.38 12.07 -10.24
CA ASP A 82 -7.65 11.39 -10.00
C ASP A 82 -8.46 11.16 -11.29
N THR A 83 -7.83 11.31 -12.44
CA THR A 83 -8.46 11.27 -13.77
C THR A 83 -7.96 10.14 -14.66
N THR A 84 -6.68 9.80 -14.58
CA THR A 84 -6.07 8.75 -15.40
C THR A 84 -6.38 7.37 -14.81
N PRO A 85 -7.16 6.50 -15.50
CA PRO A 85 -7.60 5.24 -14.93
C PRO A 85 -6.50 4.18 -14.86
N TYR A 86 -5.56 4.18 -15.82
CA TYR A 86 -4.46 3.22 -15.87
C TYR A 86 -3.13 3.93 -16.03
N ILE A 87 -2.18 3.61 -15.17
CA ILE A 87 -0.83 4.19 -15.14
C ILE A 87 0.17 3.09 -15.44
N ASP A 88 1.00 3.26 -16.46
CA ASP A 88 1.99 2.27 -16.86
C ASP A 88 3.00 1.99 -15.75
N ILE A 89 3.27 0.70 -15.52
CA ILE A 89 4.31 0.25 -14.60
C ILE A 89 5.64 0.25 -15.36
N PRO A 90 6.65 1.03 -14.94
CA PRO A 90 7.97 1.02 -15.53
C PRO A 90 8.55 -0.39 -15.66
N GLN A 91 9.26 -0.67 -16.75
CA GLN A 91 9.78 -2.01 -17.02
C GLN A 91 10.73 -2.50 -15.91
N GLU A 92 11.52 -1.59 -15.32
CA GLU A 92 12.42 -1.93 -14.23
C GLU A 92 11.67 -2.40 -12.96
N ILE A 93 10.47 -1.84 -12.71
CA ILE A 93 9.60 -2.30 -11.62
C ILE A 93 8.98 -3.66 -11.98
N ILE A 94 8.57 -3.86 -13.23
CA ILE A 94 8.07 -5.17 -13.72
C ILE A 94 9.15 -6.26 -13.54
N ASP A 95 10.40 -5.97 -13.91
CA ASP A 95 11.49 -6.92 -13.78
C ASP A 95 11.79 -7.27 -12.30
N PHE A 96 11.64 -6.30 -11.40
CA PHE A 96 11.70 -6.56 -9.97
C PHE A 96 10.50 -7.41 -9.50
N TYR A 97 9.28 -7.09 -9.96
CA TYR A 97 8.08 -7.86 -9.62
C TYR A 97 8.20 -9.33 -10.01
N LYS A 98 8.78 -9.67 -11.15
CA LYS A 98 9.00 -11.05 -11.60
C LYS A 98 9.79 -11.91 -10.61
N MET A 99 10.60 -11.31 -9.73
CA MET A 99 11.35 -12.06 -8.72
C MET A 99 10.44 -12.74 -7.67
N TYR A 100 9.20 -12.25 -7.48
CA TYR A 100 8.29 -12.80 -6.47
C TYR A 100 6.81 -12.80 -6.86
N ARG A 101 6.48 -12.22 -7.99
CA ARG A 101 5.12 -12.20 -8.56
C ARG A 101 5.07 -13.00 -9.86
N PRO A 102 3.89 -13.50 -10.26
CA PRO A 102 2.56 -13.37 -9.61
C PRO A 102 2.47 -14.06 -8.25
N ALA A 103 1.78 -13.42 -7.29
CA ALA A 103 1.49 -14.04 -6.01
C ALA A 103 0.29 -15.02 -6.14
N PRO A 104 0.28 -16.15 -5.41
CA PRO A 104 -0.78 -17.15 -5.57
C PRO A 104 -2.12 -16.71 -4.97
N LEU A 105 -3.21 -17.13 -5.63
CA LEU A 105 -4.55 -17.18 -5.04
C LEU A 105 -4.78 -18.60 -4.54
N VAL A 106 -5.02 -18.76 -3.23
CA VAL A 106 -5.04 -20.07 -2.56
C VAL A 106 -6.42 -20.36 -1.98
N ARG A 107 -6.91 -21.57 -2.17
CA ARG A 107 -8.16 -22.05 -1.53
C ARG A 107 -7.94 -22.41 -0.07
N ALA A 108 -8.77 -21.90 0.82
CA ALA A 108 -8.65 -22.08 2.28
C ALA A 108 -9.50 -23.23 2.82
N TYR A 109 -9.34 -24.43 2.30
CA TYR A 109 -10.15 -25.62 2.68
C TYR A 109 -10.17 -25.91 4.18
N CYS A 110 -9.04 -25.74 4.89
CA CYS A 110 -9.00 -25.97 6.32
C CYS A 110 -9.87 -24.96 7.09
N LEU A 111 -9.88 -23.70 6.64
CA LEU A 111 -10.71 -22.65 7.23
C LEU A 111 -12.21 -22.91 6.95
N GLU A 112 -12.57 -23.28 5.72
CA GLU A 112 -13.94 -23.64 5.35
C GLU A 112 -14.46 -24.77 6.23
N LYS A 113 -13.65 -25.82 6.43
CA LYS A 113 -13.97 -26.96 7.30
C LYS A 113 -14.10 -26.54 8.77
N ALA A 114 -13.19 -25.71 9.26
CA ALA A 114 -13.22 -25.25 10.65
C ALA A 114 -14.46 -24.40 10.97
N LEU A 115 -14.91 -23.60 9.99
CA LEU A 115 -16.11 -22.77 10.10
C LEU A 115 -17.42 -23.54 9.82
N GLY A 116 -17.36 -24.75 9.27
CA GLY A 116 -18.53 -25.51 8.87
C GLY A 116 -19.37 -24.80 7.81
N THR A 117 -18.73 -23.98 6.94
CA THR A 117 -19.41 -23.13 5.96
C THR A 117 -19.42 -23.76 4.57
N PRO A 118 -20.51 -23.57 3.77
CA PRO A 118 -20.51 -23.91 2.34
C PRO A 118 -19.77 -22.88 1.48
N ALA A 119 -19.39 -21.72 2.03
CA ALA A 119 -18.68 -20.68 1.33
C ALA A 119 -17.32 -21.17 0.81
N LYS A 120 -16.98 -20.78 -0.41
CA LYS A 120 -15.66 -21.02 -1.01
C LYS A 120 -14.72 -19.89 -0.64
N ILE A 121 -13.75 -20.15 0.24
CA ILE A 121 -12.84 -19.14 0.77
C ILE A 121 -11.52 -19.21 0.04
N TYR A 122 -11.08 -18.06 -0.51
CA TYR A 122 -9.79 -17.88 -1.14
C TYR A 122 -9.01 -16.77 -0.43
N TYR A 123 -7.69 -16.87 -0.40
CA TYR A 123 -6.83 -15.78 0.03
C TYR A 123 -5.72 -15.51 -0.96
N LYS A 124 -5.50 -14.23 -1.26
CA LYS A 124 -4.36 -13.76 -2.05
C LYS A 124 -3.14 -13.71 -1.13
N PHE A 125 -2.15 -14.55 -1.38
CA PHE A 125 -1.02 -14.71 -0.47
C PHE A 125 0.13 -13.78 -0.84
N GLU A 126 0.20 -12.62 -0.19
CA GLU A 126 1.22 -11.60 -0.40
C GLU A 126 2.47 -11.79 0.50
N GLY A 127 2.54 -12.85 1.27
CA GLY A 127 3.70 -13.17 2.13
C GLY A 127 4.79 -14.01 1.45
N ASN A 128 4.68 -14.27 0.15
CA ASN A 128 5.61 -15.12 -0.61
C ASN A 128 6.86 -14.40 -1.13
N ASN A 129 7.22 -13.28 -0.54
CA ASN A 129 8.44 -12.54 -0.87
C ASN A 129 9.33 -12.36 0.37
N THR A 130 10.58 -11.93 0.16
CA THR A 130 11.60 -11.82 1.21
C THR A 130 11.26 -10.81 2.29
N SER A 131 10.43 -9.79 1.99
CA SER A 131 9.94 -8.84 3.01
C SER A 131 8.78 -9.40 3.84
N GLY A 132 8.16 -10.51 3.40
CA GLY A 132 7.06 -11.19 4.07
C GLY A 132 5.73 -10.42 4.03
N SER A 133 5.54 -9.45 3.12
CA SER A 133 4.31 -8.69 3.03
C SER A 133 4.08 -8.01 1.67
N HIS A 134 2.82 -7.59 1.43
CA HIS A 134 2.42 -6.80 0.25
C HIS A 134 3.16 -5.46 0.11
N LYS A 135 3.76 -4.96 1.19
CA LYS A 135 4.37 -3.62 1.21
C LYS A 135 5.51 -3.46 0.21
N LEU A 136 6.18 -4.56 -0.17
CA LEU A 136 7.25 -4.55 -1.16
C LEU A 136 6.78 -4.02 -2.53
N ASN A 137 5.52 -4.23 -2.90
CA ASN A 137 4.97 -3.76 -4.17
C ASN A 137 5.08 -2.23 -4.31
N SER A 138 4.77 -1.50 -3.25
CA SER A 138 4.89 -0.03 -3.24
C SER A 138 6.31 0.43 -2.88
N ALA A 139 7.03 -0.31 -2.05
CA ALA A 139 8.39 0.04 -1.66
C ALA A 139 9.32 0.14 -2.87
N ILE A 140 9.26 -0.83 -3.78
CA ILE A 140 10.09 -0.79 -5.00
C ILE A 140 9.69 0.35 -5.92
N ALA A 141 8.39 0.64 -6.06
CA ALA A 141 7.92 1.74 -6.90
C ALA A 141 8.40 3.10 -6.36
N GLN A 142 8.24 3.34 -5.05
CA GLN A 142 8.65 4.59 -4.43
C GLN A 142 10.19 4.76 -4.47
N ALA A 143 10.95 3.71 -4.18
CA ALA A 143 12.42 3.72 -4.28
C ALA A 143 12.90 3.92 -5.73
N TYR A 144 12.22 3.31 -6.71
CA TYR A 144 12.52 3.53 -8.13
C TYR A 144 12.37 5.00 -8.53
N TYR A 145 11.26 5.65 -8.18
CA TYR A 145 11.06 7.06 -8.51
C TYR A 145 12.03 7.98 -7.76
N ALA A 146 12.41 7.63 -6.52
CA ALA A 146 13.46 8.33 -5.80
C ALA A 146 14.80 8.24 -6.54
N LYS A 147 15.18 7.05 -7.02
CA LYS A 147 16.40 6.83 -7.81
C LYS A 147 16.36 7.58 -9.13
N LYS A 148 15.23 7.53 -9.85
CA LYS A 148 15.04 8.24 -11.12
C LYS A 148 15.15 9.77 -10.96
N GLN A 149 14.72 10.31 -9.84
CA GLN A 149 14.85 11.74 -9.50
C GLN A 149 16.29 12.12 -9.12
N GLY A 150 17.21 11.15 -8.97
CA GLY A 150 18.61 11.39 -8.60
C GLY A 150 18.80 11.65 -7.10
N LEU A 151 17.86 11.19 -6.25
CA LEU A 151 18.00 11.33 -4.80
C LEU A 151 19.13 10.44 -4.27
N LYS A 152 19.72 10.86 -3.15
CA LYS A 152 20.70 10.07 -2.39
C LYS A 152 20.02 8.96 -1.62
N GLY A 153 18.85 9.26 -1.04
CA GLY A 153 18.16 8.35 -0.18
C GLY A 153 16.73 8.75 0.13
N VAL A 154 16.12 7.93 0.95
CA VAL A 154 14.74 8.14 1.43
C VAL A 154 14.66 8.00 2.95
N THR A 155 13.69 8.69 3.54
CA THR A 155 13.34 8.56 4.94
C THR A 155 11.97 7.97 5.08
N THR A 156 11.73 7.24 6.16
CA THR A 156 10.42 6.65 6.41
C THR A 156 10.17 6.33 7.88
N GLU A 157 8.91 6.15 8.21
CA GLU A 157 8.46 5.55 9.46
C GLU A 157 8.28 4.03 9.31
N THR A 158 8.23 3.32 10.43
CA THR A 158 7.69 1.96 10.46
C THR A 158 7.14 1.64 11.86
N GLY A 159 5.95 1.03 11.90
CA GLY A 159 5.37 0.53 13.16
C GLY A 159 6.09 -0.75 13.61
N ALA A 160 5.53 -1.91 13.26
CA ALA A 160 6.08 -3.22 13.61
C ALA A 160 7.29 -3.69 12.76
N GLY A 161 7.78 -2.85 11.83
CA GLY A 161 8.95 -3.12 10.99
C GLY A 161 8.65 -3.71 9.60
N GLN A 162 7.40 -4.01 9.25
CA GLN A 162 7.05 -4.59 7.94
C GLN A 162 7.39 -3.65 6.78
N TRP A 163 6.99 -2.39 6.90
CA TRP A 163 7.27 -1.39 5.88
C TRP A 163 8.76 -1.06 5.80
N GLY A 164 9.40 -0.82 6.95
CA GLY A 164 10.84 -0.57 7.00
C GLY A 164 11.65 -1.69 6.35
N THR A 165 11.29 -2.97 6.58
CA THR A 165 11.93 -4.12 5.94
C THR A 165 11.77 -4.09 4.41
N ALA A 166 10.55 -3.86 3.92
CA ALA A 166 10.28 -3.82 2.49
C ALA A 166 11.04 -2.67 1.80
N LEU A 167 11.05 -1.48 2.41
CA LEU A 167 11.76 -0.33 1.87
C LEU A 167 13.27 -0.51 1.93
N SER A 168 13.81 -1.04 3.02
CA SER A 168 15.25 -1.32 3.14
C SER A 168 15.74 -2.26 2.04
N MET A 169 14.96 -3.31 1.74
CA MET A 169 15.24 -4.22 0.63
C MET A 169 15.22 -3.50 -0.73
N ALA A 170 14.20 -2.68 -0.99
CA ALA A 170 14.09 -1.92 -2.24
C ALA A 170 15.23 -0.91 -2.41
N CYS A 171 15.62 -0.23 -1.33
CA CYS A 171 16.75 0.72 -1.33
C CYS A 171 18.08 0.00 -1.58
N ALA A 172 18.31 -1.14 -0.93
CA ALA A 172 19.51 -1.96 -1.18
C ALA A 172 19.62 -2.38 -2.65
N TYR A 173 18.50 -2.82 -3.24
CA TYR A 173 18.45 -3.21 -4.66
C TYR A 173 18.77 -2.04 -5.62
N LEU A 174 18.29 -0.84 -5.30
CA LEU A 174 18.45 0.35 -6.15
C LEU A 174 19.67 1.22 -5.79
N GLY A 175 20.43 0.87 -4.74
CA GLY A 175 21.60 1.63 -4.27
C GLY A 175 21.22 3.01 -3.73
N LEU A 176 20.19 3.07 -2.86
CA LEU A 176 19.73 4.26 -2.16
C LEU A 176 20.01 4.13 -0.66
N ASP A 177 20.33 5.24 -0.02
CA ASP A 177 20.32 5.32 1.44
C ASP A 177 18.89 5.21 1.97
N CYS A 178 18.75 4.53 3.12
CA CYS A 178 17.45 4.33 3.77
C CYS A 178 17.54 4.68 5.25
N LYS A 179 16.82 5.74 5.68
CA LYS A 179 16.66 6.11 7.09
C LYS A 179 15.27 5.72 7.57
N VAL A 180 15.20 4.91 8.62
CA VAL A 180 13.95 4.37 9.17
C VAL A 180 13.77 4.79 10.62
N PHE A 181 12.65 5.45 10.92
CA PHE A 181 12.20 5.71 12.30
C PHE A 181 11.19 4.63 12.68
N MET A 182 11.56 3.76 13.62
CA MET A 182 10.74 2.64 14.07
C MET A 182 10.09 2.95 15.42
N VAL A 183 8.79 2.74 15.54
CA VAL A 183 8.06 2.93 16.80
C VAL A 183 8.80 2.24 17.95
N LYS A 184 9.12 2.97 19.01
CA LYS A 184 10.03 2.56 20.09
C LYS A 184 9.67 1.22 20.74
N CYS A 185 8.41 1.01 21.10
CA CYS A 185 7.98 -0.26 21.68
C CYS A 185 8.23 -1.46 20.72
N SER A 186 7.99 -1.27 19.41
CA SER A 186 8.26 -2.31 18.42
C SER A 186 9.77 -2.49 18.17
N TYR A 187 10.54 -1.44 18.22
CA TYR A 187 12.00 -1.48 18.09
C TYR A 187 12.63 -2.35 19.18
N GLU A 188 12.09 -2.29 20.41
CA GLU A 188 12.53 -3.07 21.56
C GLU A 188 11.99 -4.51 21.52
N GLN A 189 10.70 -4.68 21.25
CA GLN A 189 10.01 -5.99 21.28
C GLN A 189 10.33 -6.88 20.07
N LYS A 190 10.73 -6.29 18.92
CA LYS A 190 10.97 -7.01 17.66
C LYS A 190 12.40 -6.78 17.15
N PRO A 191 13.44 -7.16 17.90
CA PRO A 191 14.83 -6.87 17.54
C PRO A 191 15.23 -7.47 16.20
N PHE A 192 14.74 -8.64 15.82
CA PHE A 192 15.07 -9.29 14.55
C PHE A 192 14.62 -8.47 13.33
N ARG A 193 13.50 -7.73 13.42
CA ARG A 193 13.06 -6.83 12.34
C ARG A 193 14.07 -5.71 12.11
N ARG A 194 14.56 -5.12 13.18
CA ARG A 194 15.61 -4.11 13.13
C ARG A 194 16.90 -4.65 12.49
N GLU A 195 17.31 -5.85 12.86
CA GLU A 195 18.52 -6.46 12.31
C GLU A 195 18.37 -6.81 10.81
N VAL A 196 17.20 -7.26 10.37
CA VAL A 196 16.91 -7.46 8.95
C VAL A 196 17.03 -6.15 8.16
N MET A 197 16.45 -5.06 8.65
CA MET A 197 16.59 -3.74 8.01
C MET A 197 18.06 -3.30 7.91
N ARG A 198 18.83 -3.49 8.97
CA ARG A 198 20.27 -3.20 9.01
C ARG A 198 21.08 -4.09 8.05
N THR A 199 20.72 -5.34 7.90
CA THR A 199 21.34 -6.26 6.93
C THR A 199 21.17 -5.76 5.50
N TYR A 200 20.05 -5.09 5.19
CA TYR A 200 19.84 -4.40 3.92
C TYR A 200 20.48 -3.00 3.87
N GLY A 201 21.26 -2.60 4.87
CA GLY A 201 21.99 -1.32 4.90
C GLY A 201 21.19 -0.13 5.42
N ALA A 202 19.97 -0.33 5.93
CA ALA A 202 19.20 0.78 6.47
C ALA A 202 19.72 1.26 7.83
N ASN A 203 19.67 2.57 8.02
CA ASN A 203 19.88 3.19 9.33
C ASN A 203 18.54 3.24 10.07
N VAL A 204 18.43 2.52 11.19
CA VAL A 204 17.18 2.37 11.94
C VAL A 204 17.30 2.97 13.33
N ALA A 205 16.47 3.96 13.63
CA ALA A 205 16.39 4.64 14.93
C ALA A 205 15.04 4.33 15.63
N PRO A 206 15.00 4.21 16.98
CA PRO A 206 13.74 4.17 17.70
C PRO A 206 13.07 5.55 17.71
N SER A 207 11.75 5.60 17.54
CA SER A 207 10.96 6.83 17.54
C SER A 207 9.95 6.88 18.70
N PRO A 208 9.86 8.02 19.45
CA PRO A 208 10.60 9.28 19.23
C PRO A 208 12.08 9.18 19.60
N SER A 209 12.95 9.77 18.78
CA SER A 209 14.39 9.77 18.94
C SER A 209 14.92 11.10 19.48
N MET A 210 16.22 11.17 19.69
CA MET A 210 16.95 12.43 19.99
C MET A 210 17.66 12.98 18.74
N GLU A 211 17.42 12.40 17.55
CA GLU A 211 18.09 12.80 16.31
C GLU A 211 17.38 13.98 15.61
N THR A 212 16.08 14.15 15.85
CA THR A 212 15.23 15.18 15.25
C THR A 212 14.73 16.18 16.30
N GLU A 213 14.40 17.41 15.89
CA GLU A 213 13.85 18.40 16.82
C GLU A 213 12.43 18.02 17.27
N VAL A 214 11.60 17.49 16.35
CA VAL A 214 10.27 17.01 16.70
C VAL A 214 10.33 15.82 17.66
N GLY A 215 11.27 14.90 17.47
CA GLY A 215 11.49 13.78 18.39
C GLY A 215 11.90 14.24 19.79
N LYS A 216 12.81 15.20 19.90
CA LYS A 216 13.20 15.83 21.18
C LYS A 216 12.00 16.48 21.87
N LYS A 217 11.18 17.24 21.11
CA LYS A 217 9.98 17.90 21.63
C LYS A 217 8.97 16.87 22.16
N ILE A 218 8.68 15.81 21.39
CA ILE A 218 7.76 14.74 21.81
C ILE A 218 8.27 14.03 23.07
N ASN A 219 9.57 13.73 23.17
CA ASN A 219 10.17 13.12 24.36
C ASN A 219 10.09 14.03 25.59
N ALA A 220 10.19 15.35 25.41
CA ALA A 220 10.06 16.32 26.49
C ALA A 220 8.60 16.48 26.95
N GLU A 221 7.65 16.48 26.03
CA GLU A 221 6.21 16.62 26.30
C GLU A 221 5.61 15.35 26.91
N PHE A 222 6.06 14.18 26.42
CA PHE A 222 5.60 12.86 26.86
C PHE A 222 6.74 11.97 27.36
N PRO A 223 7.32 12.26 28.54
CA PRO A 223 8.44 11.48 29.07
C PRO A 223 8.08 10.01 29.25
N GLY A 224 8.92 9.10 28.72
CA GLY A 224 8.69 7.67 28.82
C GLY A 224 7.69 7.10 27.82
N THR A 225 7.24 7.88 26.83
CA THR A 225 6.34 7.39 25.77
C THR A 225 6.94 6.18 25.05
N THR A 226 6.07 5.23 24.72
CA THR A 226 6.40 4.06 23.89
C THR A 226 6.45 4.37 22.39
N GLY A 227 6.13 5.61 22.03
CA GLY A 227 6.04 6.09 20.66
C GLY A 227 4.75 5.66 19.95
N SER A 228 4.50 6.28 18.81
CA SER A 228 3.41 5.96 17.91
C SER A 228 3.87 6.04 16.46
N LEU A 229 3.03 5.56 15.54
CA LEU A 229 3.31 5.73 14.12
C LEU A 229 3.36 7.22 13.75
N GLY A 230 2.48 8.05 14.34
CA GLY A 230 2.47 9.49 14.13
C GLY A 230 3.78 10.17 14.56
N CYS A 231 4.38 9.75 15.68
CA CYS A 231 5.70 10.26 16.09
C CYS A 231 6.76 9.93 15.03
N ALA A 232 6.80 8.69 14.56
CA ALA A 232 7.78 8.23 13.59
C ALA A 232 7.61 8.90 12.22
N ILE A 233 6.37 9.21 11.81
CA ILE A 233 6.08 9.99 10.60
C ILE A 233 6.66 11.40 10.73
N SER A 234 6.39 12.08 11.85
CA SER A 234 6.92 13.45 12.08
C SER A 234 8.44 13.51 11.95
N GLU A 235 9.15 12.56 12.56
CA GLU A 235 10.61 12.49 12.49
C GLU A 235 11.11 12.18 11.07
N ALA A 236 10.45 11.28 10.35
CA ALA A 236 10.82 10.92 9.00
C ALA A 236 10.61 12.10 8.02
N VAL A 237 9.53 12.86 8.17
CA VAL A 237 9.26 14.05 7.35
C VAL A 237 10.25 15.17 7.67
N GLU A 238 10.53 15.45 8.96
CA GLU A 238 11.55 16.42 9.34
C GLU A 238 12.92 16.04 8.74
N CYS A 239 13.32 14.78 8.87
CA CYS A 239 14.58 14.30 8.32
C CYS A 239 14.63 14.47 6.79
N ALA A 240 13.55 14.18 6.07
CA ALA A 240 13.48 14.35 4.61
C ALA A 240 13.61 15.81 4.18
N THR A 241 12.98 16.73 4.91
CA THR A 241 12.93 18.15 4.55
C THR A 241 14.16 18.94 4.99
N THR A 242 14.94 18.44 5.96
CA THR A 242 16.17 19.07 6.46
C THR A 242 17.44 18.50 5.85
N HIS A 243 17.39 17.39 5.14
CA HIS A 243 18.56 16.75 4.50
C HIS A 243 18.44 16.82 2.97
N GLU A 244 19.39 17.52 2.36
CA GLU A 244 19.45 17.65 0.90
C GLU A 244 19.63 16.29 0.22
N GLY A 245 18.83 16.04 -0.82
CA GLY A 245 18.85 14.79 -1.58
C GLY A 245 18.01 13.67 -0.96
N TYR A 246 17.24 13.96 0.08
CA TYR A 246 16.29 12.99 0.68
C TYR A 246 14.84 13.39 0.43
N ARG A 247 13.96 12.39 0.39
CA ARG A 247 12.50 12.56 0.37
C ARG A 247 11.85 11.51 1.27
N TYR A 248 10.68 11.87 1.78
CA TYR A 248 9.88 10.96 2.58
C TYR A 248 9.09 10.00 1.68
N VAL A 249 9.04 8.74 2.08
CA VAL A 249 8.22 7.68 1.48
C VAL A 249 7.47 6.94 2.57
N LEU A 250 6.29 6.39 2.26
CA LEU A 250 5.41 5.81 3.28
C LEU A 250 4.74 4.52 2.82
N GLY A 251 4.40 3.68 3.81
CA GLY A 251 3.90 2.30 3.57
C GLY A 251 2.40 2.18 3.34
N SER A 252 1.62 3.26 3.48
CA SER A 252 0.17 3.25 3.37
C SER A 252 -0.40 4.68 3.31
N VAL A 253 -1.70 4.85 3.52
CA VAL A 253 -2.46 6.10 3.67
C VAL A 253 -2.72 6.83 2.36
N LEU A 254 -1.69 7.23 1.60
CA LEU A 254 -1.83 8.04 0.39
C LEU A 254 -2.29 7.23 -0.81
N SER A 255 -2.99 7.91 -1.72
CA SER A 255 -3.57 7.31 -2.93
C SER A 255 -2.51 6.69 -3.85
N GLN A 256 -1.34 7.31 -3.96
CA GLN A 256 -0.23 6.77 -4.74
C GLN A 256 0.27 5.42 -4.19
N VAL A 257 0.21 5.20 -2.88
CA VAL A 257 0.56 3.90 -2.28
C VAL A 257 -0.50 2.86 -2.58
N LEU A 258 -1.79 3.21 -2.47
CA LEU A 258 -2.90 2.33 -2.82
C LEU A 258 -2.85 1.95 -4.31
N LEU A 259 -2.51 2.91 -5.18
CA LEU A 259 -2.30 2.70 -6.62
C LEU A 259 -1.28 1.58 -6.88
N HIS A 260 -0.08 1.66 -6.28
CA HIS A 260 0.95 0.64 -6.46
C HIS A 260 0.51 -0.75 -5.96
N GLN A 261 -0.37 -0.81 -4.96
CA GLN A 261 -0.88 -2.06 -4.42
C GLN A 261 -1.97 -2.70 -5.30
N THR A 262 -2.48 -2.01 -6.31
CA THR A 262 -3.54 -2.55 -7.19
C THR A 262 -3.10 -3.76 -8.00
N VAL A 263 -1.80 -4.04 -8.12
CA VAL A 263 -1.28 -5.29 -8.68
C VAL A 263 -1.87 -6.53 -7.97
N ILE A 264 -2.19 -6.41 -6.66
CA ILE A 264 -2.82 -7.47 -5.86
C ILE A 264 -4.21 -7.81 -6.42
N GLY A 265 -5.03 -6.78 -6.55
CA GLY A 265 -6.41 -6.91 -7.04
C GLY A 265 -6.47 -7.31 -8.52
N LEU A 266 -5.60 -6.73 -9.35
CA LEU A 266 -5.50 -7.05 -10.77
C LEU A 266 -5.14 -8.51 -11.00
N GLU A 267 -4.12 -9.05 -10.32
CA GLU A 267 -3.79 -10.47 -10.39
C GLU A 267 -4.92 -11.35 -9.84
N THR A 268 -5.55 -10.94 -8.74
CA THR A 268 -6.69 -11.67 -8.17
C THR A 268 -7.84 -11.76 -9.17
N LYS A 269 -8.17 -10.66 -9.82
CA LYS A 269 -9.21 -10.60 -10.85
C LYS A 269 -8.87 -11.50 -12.03
N THR A 270 -7.65 -11.41 -12.57
CA THR A 270 -7.18 -12.27 -13.66
C THR A 270 -7.27 -13.77 -13.28
N ALA A 271 -6.87 -14.13 -12.05
CA ALA A 271 -6.98 -15.50 -11.55
C ALA A 271 -8.45 -15.96 -11.44
N CYS A 272 -9.33 -15.11 -10.95
CA CYS A 272 -10.76 -15.38 -10.86
C CYS A 272 -11.37 -15.59 -12.24
N GLU A 273 -11.07 -14.72 -13.20
CA GLU A 273 -11.56 -14.83 -14.59
C GLU A 273 -11.05 -16.12 -15.27
N LYS A 274 -9.76 -16.44 -15.08
CA LYS A 274 -9.10 -17.62 -15.66
C LYS A 274 -9.75 -18.95 -15.24
N TYR A 275 -10.29 -19.01 -14.03
CA TYR A 275 -10.90 -20.20 -13.45
C TYR A 275 -12.41 -20.09 -13.22
N GLY A 276 -13.06 -19.05 -13.73
CA GLY A 276 -14.50 -18.85 -13.60
C GLY A 276 -14.97 -18.66 -12.15
N ILE A 277 -14.09 -18.16 -11.28
CA ILE A 277 -14.42 -17.82 -9.89
C ILE A 277 -15.12 -16.47 -9.89
N LYS A 278 -16.28 -16.40 -9.27
CA LYS A 278 -17.05 -15.16 -9.09
C LYS A 278 -17.10 -14.85 -7.60
N PRO A 279 -16.32 -13.90 -7.10
CA PRO A 279 -16.39 -13.52 -5.69
C PRO A 279 -17.71 -12.77 -5.42
N ASP A 280 -18.39 -13.11 -4.33
CA ASP A 280 -19.52 -12.33 -3.81
C ASP A 280 -19.05 -11.28 -2.83
N MET A 281 -18.02 -11.63 -2.03
CA MET A 281 -17.49 -10.81 -0.95
C MET A 281 -15.96 -10.75 -1.01
N ILE A 282 -15.40 -9.56 -0.77
CA ILE A 282 -13.96 -9.31 -0.72
C ILE A 282 -13.61 -8.66 0.61
N ILE A 283 -12.73 -9.32 1.37
CA ILE A 283 -12.37 -8.93 2.74
C ILE A 283 -10.90 -8.51 2.75
N GLY A 284 -10.57 -7.37 3.34
CA GLY A 284 -9.20 -6.90 3.47
C GLY A 284 -8.93 -6.17 4.78
N CYS A 285 -7.66 -6.16 5.18
CA CYS A 285 -7.22 -5.43 6.37
C CYS A 285 -7.16 -3.93 6.10
N ALA A 286 -7.66 -3.13 7.04
CA ALA A 286 -7.60 -1.68 7.01
C ALA A 286 -6.83 -1.16 8.23
N GLY A 287 -5.51 -1.02 8.09
CA GLY A 287 -4.68 -0.15 8.92
C GLY A 287 -4.66 1.24 8.28
N GLY A 288 -3.58 1.57 7.54
CA GLY A 288 -3.56 2.76 6.68
C GLY A 288 -4.29 2.59 5.34
N GLY A 289 -4.94 1.46 5.06
CA GLY A 289 -5.81 1.22 3.92
C GLY A 289 -5.16 0.58 2.69
N SER A 290 -3.83 0.47 2.60
CA SER A 290 -3.18 0.00 1.35
C SER A 290 -3.42 -1.48 1.04
N ASN A 291 -3.58 -2.34 2.05
CA ASN A 291 -3.92 -3.75 1.84
C ASN A 291 -5.33 -3.89 1.25
N LEU A 292 -6.33 -3.30 1.90
CA LEU A 292 -7.70 -3.31 1.42
C LEU A 292 -7.81 -2.62 0.06
N GLY A 293 -7.31 -1.38 -0.07
CA GLY A 293 -7.42 -0.57 -1.29
C GLY A 293 -6.77 -1.25 -2.50
N GLY A 294 -5.59 -1.83 -2.33
CA GLY A 294 -4.91 -2.56 -3.41
C GLY A 294 -5.69 -3.77 -3.89
N LEU A 295 -6.31 -4.52 -2.97
CA LEU A 295 -7.10 -5.70 -3.31
C LEU A 295 -8.43 -5.33 -3.99
N ILE A 296 -9.19 -4.39 -3.39
CA ILE A 296 -10.57 -4.12 -3.85
C ILE A 296 -10.65 -3.20 -5.06
N SER A 297 -9.64 -2.36 -5.32
CA SER A 297 -9.75 -1.29 -6.34
C SER A 297 -10.25 -1.75 -7.71
N PRO A 298 -9.74 -2.83 -8.34
CA PRO A 298 -10.24 -3.26 -9.65
C PRO A 298 -11.68 -3.77 -9.61
N PHE A 299 -12.10 -4.39 -8.51
CA PHE A 299 -13.47 -4.85 -8.28
C PHE A 299 -14.39 -3.67 -7.93
N MET A 300 -13.89 -2.70 -7.17
CA MET A 300 -14.61 -1.47 -6.87
C MET A 300 -14.89 -0.66 -8.15
N GLY A 301 -13.93 -0.62 -9.08
CA GLY A 301 -14.14 0.01 -10.38
C GLY A 301 -15.31 -0.60 -11.14
N GLU A 302 -15.41 -1.94 -11.20
CA GLU A 302 -16.56 -2.61 -11.80
C GLU A 302 -17.89 -2.26 -11.11
N LYS A 303 -17.88 -2.23 -9.77
CA LYS A 303 -19.07 -1.82 -9.00
C LYS A 303 -19.45 -0.37 -9.27
N LEU A 304 -18.49 0.55 -9.33
CA LEU A 304 -18.75 1.97 -9.63
C LEU A 304 -19.31 2.19 -11.03
N ARG A 305 -18.91 1.38 -12.00
CA ARG A 305 -19.45 1.40 -13.37
C ARG A 305 -20.77 0.63 -13.51
N GLY A 306 -21.24 -0.08 -12.46
CA GLY A 306 -22.46 -0.88 -12.49
C GLY A 306 -22.32 -2.21 -13.22
N GLU A 307 -21.10 -2.72 -13.37
CA GLU A 307 -20.80 -3.99 -14.07
C GLU A 307 -20.92 -5.21 -13.14
N ALA A 308 -20.77 -5.03 -11.83
CA ALA A 308 -20.86 -6.07 -10.81
C ALA A 308 -21.29 -5.49 -9.45
N ASP A 309 -21.77 -6.38 -8.56
CA ASP A 309 -22.18 -6.02 -7.21
C ASP A 309 -21.45 -6.88 -6.18
N TYR A 310 -20.26 -6.45 -5.79
CA TYR A 310 -19.45 -7.07 -4.75
C TYR A 310 -19.76 -6.48 -3.38
N GLU A 311 -19.74 -7.31 -2.32
CA GLU A 311 -19.66 -6.84 -0.95
C GLU A 311 -18.18 -6.64 -0.55
N PHE A 312 -17.85 -5.49 0.08
CA PHE A 312 -16.51 -5.20 0.56
C PHE A 312 -16.52 -5.07 2.07
N ILE A 313 -15.64 -5.81 2.74
CA ILE A 313 -15.49 -5.77 4.20
C ILE A 313 -14.09 -5.30 4.56
N ALA A 314 -14.02 -4.16 5.27
CA ALA A 314 -12.79 -3.66 5.88
C ALA A 314 -12.66 -4.20 7.31
N VAL A 315 -11.53 -4.82 7.62
CA VAL A 315 -11.23 -5.34 8.96
C VAL A 315 -10.13 -4.50 9.58
N GLU A 316 -10.41 -3.88 10.72
CA GLU A 316 -9.47 -3.03 11.44
C GLU A 316 -9.19 -3.53 12.87
N PRO A 317 -8.07 -3.12 13.52
CA PRO A 317 -7.79 -3.46 14.91
C PRO A 317 -8.78 -2.81 15.87
N ALA A 318 -9.30 -3.56 16.84
CA ALA A 318 -10.17 -3.02 17.89
C ALA A 318 -9.48 -1.95 18.75
N SER A 319 -8.14 -1.99 18.86
CA SER A 319 -7.33 -1.01 19.59
C SER A 319 -7.15 0.32 18.83
N CYS A 320 -7.42 0.34 17.52
CA CYS A 320 -7.35 1.55 16.67
C CYS A 320 -8.52 1.56 15.67
N PRO A 321 -9.77 1.75 16.15
CA PRO A 321 -10.99 1.58 15.36
C PRO A 321 -11.34 2.82 14.54
N SER A 322 -10.45 3.27 13.66
CA SER A 322 -10.59 4.52 12.91
C SER A 322 -11.85 4.55 12.03
N LEU A 323 -12.18 3.43 11.35
CA LEU A 323 -13.34 3.36 10.46
C LEU A 323 -14.66 3.26 11.22
N THR A 324 -14.68 2.55 12.38
CA THR A 324 -15.91 2.28 13.13
C THR A 324 -16.24 3.33 14.20
N ARG A 325 -15.22 4.02 14.74
CA ARG A 325 -15.37 5.00 15.84
C ARG A 325 -14.75 6.36 15.54
N GLY A 326 -13.96 6.47 14.46
CA GLY A 326 -13.35 7.72 14.05
C GLY A 326 -14.35 8.67 13.40
N VAL A 327 -13.96 9.94 13.31
CA VAL A 327 -14.71 10.99 12.62
C VAL A 327 -14.10 11.21 11.25
N TYR A 328 -14.93 11.35 10.21
CA TYR A 328 -14.44 11.69 8.86
C TYR A 328 -14.18 13.20 8.77
N ALA A 329 -12.93 13.59 8.97
CA ALA A 329 -12.52 14.99 9.07
C ALA A 329 -11.12 15.19 8.46
N TYR A 330 -10.72 16.45 8.21
CA TYR A 330 -9.34 16.78 7.98
C TYR A 330 -8.56 16.70 9.28
N ASP A 331 -7.44 15.97 9.23
CA ASP A 331 -6.54 15.81 10.37
C ASP A 331 -5.11 15.59 9.88
N PHE A 332 -4.15 15.75 10.78
CA PHE A 332 -2.77 15.39 10.53
C PHE A 332 -2.57 13.88 10.58
N CYS A 333 -1.76 13.35 9.66
CA CYS A 333 -1.35 11.93 9.70
C CYS A 333 -0.26 11.67 10.76
N ASP A 334 0.28 12.72 11.37
CA ASP A 334 1.42 12.69 12.27
C ASP A 334 1.19 13.49 13.56
N THR A 335 1.91 13.10 14.63
CA THR A 335 1.76 13.71 15.97
C THR A 335 2.35 15.13 16.04
N GLY A 336 3.42 15.41 15.29
CA GLY A 336 4.11 16.70 15.29
C GLY A 336 3.47 17.75 14.37
N ALA A 337 2.39 17.40 13.66
CA ALA A 337 1.65 18.30 12.74
C ALA A 337 2.55 18.92 11.64
N VAL A 338 3.46 18.11 11.08
CA VAL A 338 4.39 18.54 10.01
C VAL A 338 3.94 18.06 8.62
N CYS A 339 2.97 17.15 8.55
CA CYS A 339 2.42 16.64 7.30
C CYS A 339 1.30 17.52 6.76
N PRO A 340 0.96 17.44 5.46
CA PRO A 340 -0.30 17.97 4.94
C PRO A 340 -1.51 17.38 5.66
N LEU A 341 -2.59 18.18 5.77
CA LEU A 341 -3.87 17.70 6.29
C LEU A 341 -4.54 16.76 5.27
N ALA A 342 -4.95 15.59 5.71
CA ALA A 342 -5.68 14.63 4.90
C ALA A 342 -7.13 14.47 5.38
N LYS A 343 -8.08 14.35 4.45
CA LYS A 343 -9.48 14.03 4.76
C LYS A 343 -9.58 12.52 4.97
N MET A 344 -9.79 12.08 6.19
CA MET A 344 -9.77 10.67 6.58
C MET A 344 -10.66 10.38 7.77
N TYR A 345 -10.91 9.11 8.04
CA TYR A 345 -11.44 8.69 9.35
C TYR A 345 -10.32 8.76 10.37
N THR A 346 -10.45 9.60 11.38
CA THR A 346 -9.43 9.86 12.39
C THR A 346 -9.96 9.68 13.80
N LEU A 347 -9.10 9.25 14.71
CA LEU A 347 -9.28 9.25 16.17
C LEU A 347 -8.57 10.45 16.83
N GLY A 348 -7.97 11.33 16.02
CA GLY A 348 -7.13 12.45 16.44
C GLY A 348 -5.64 12.16 16.22
N SER A 349 -4.89 13.17 15.75
CA SER A 349 -3.46 13.07 15.44
C SER A 349 -2.57 12.76 16.65
N THR A 350 -3.06 13.03 17.86
CA THR A 350 -2.39 12.72 19.13
C THR A 350 -2.81 11.39 19.73
N PHE A 351 -3.72 10.64 19.08
CA PHE A 351 -4.17 9.33 19.55
C PHE A 351 -3.01 8.33 19.53
N ILE A 352 -2.72 7.74 20.69
CA ILE A 352 -1.72 6.67 20.84
C ILE A 352 -2.46 5.39 21.23
N PRO A 353 -2.50 4.35 20.34
CA PRO A 353 -3.11 3.07 20.70
C PRO A 353 -2.41 2.45 21.89
N SER A 354 -3.19 1.79 22.76
CA SER A 354 -2.60 0.98 23.83
C SER A 354 -1.71 -0.11 23.22
N ALA A 355 -0.49 -0.24 23.71
CA ALA A 355 0.41 -1.34 23.34
C ALA A 355 -0.06 -2.62 24.02
N ASN A 356 -1.02 -3.33 23.43
CA ASN A 356 -1.44 -4.66 23.85
C ASN A 356 -0.80 -5.72 22.95
#